data_f1d1640c2a37f513e05aefe58571c668
#
_entry.id   f1d1640c2a37f513e05aefe58571c668
#
_cell.length_a   1.000
_cell.length_b   1.000
_cell.length_c   1.000
_cell.angle_alpha   90.00
_cell.angle_beta   90.00
_cell.angle_gamma   90.00
#
_symmetry.space_group_name_H-M   'P 1'
#
loop_
_entity.id
_entity.type
_entity.pdbx_description
1 polymer ?
#
loop_
_entity_poly.entity_id
_entity_poly.type
_entity_poly.pdbx_seq_one_letter_code
_entity_poly.pdbx_strand_id
1 'polypeptide(L)'
;MADAYSNAAASAGYDVHRIEVAQLAFPLLRTQADFETGALPPELVQPSEDLRWAQHWVFLFPLWHGTMPALFKGFLEQAFRPGFAMEYNPKGFPRRLLAGRSARIVVTMGMPALMYRWYFGAYGVRGFERSMLSFAGIKPIRESLYGLTFADEKKRARWLEEMRRYGERGD
;
A
#
# COMPACT_ATOMS: atom_id res chain seq x y z
N MET A 1 9.74 6.87 -8.92
CA MET A 1 9.28 5.47 -8.97
C MET A 1 7.77 5.38 -9.21
N ALA A 2 6.96 6.11 -8.45
CA ALA A 2 5.53 6.18 -8.72
C ALA A 2 5.23 6.62 -10.15
N ASP A 3 5.83 7.71 -10.62
CA ASP A 3 5.66 8.18 -12.00
C ASP A 3 6.10 7.15 -13.05
N ALA A 4 7.22 6.46 -12.79
CA ALA A 4 7.71 5.44 -13.71
C ALA A 4 6.72 4.28 -13.87
N TYR A 5 6.09 3.87 -12.77
CA TYR A 5 5.05 2.85 -12.79
C TYR A 5 3.76 3.37 -13.44
N SER A 6 3.20 4.49 -12.93
CA SER A 6 1.89 4.98 -13.36
C SER A 6 1.86 5.38 -14.85
N ASN A 7 2.92 6.03 -15.34
CA ASN A 7 3.02 6.40 -16.76
C ASN A 7 3.12 5.17 -17.66
N ALA A 8 3.88 4.15 -17.26
CA ALA A 8 4.00 2.91 -18.02
C ALA A 8 2.68 2.13 -18.03
N ALA A 9 1.98 2.05 -16.89
CA ALA A 9 0.68 1.41 -16.79
C ALA A 9 -0.36 2.11 -17.66
N ALA A 10 -0.44 3.44 -17.60
CA ALA A 10 -1.33 4.23 -18.43
C ALA A 10 -1.02 4.05 -19.93
N SER A 11 0.27 4.03 -20.32
CA SER A 11 0.70 3.78 -21.70
C SER A 11 0.37 2.37 -22.19
N ALA A 12 0.27 1.41 -21.28
CA ALA A 12 -0.16 0.03 -21.59
C ALA A 12 -1.69 -0.14 -21.61
N GLY A 13 -2.46 0.94 -21.40
CA GLY A 13 -3.92 0.94 -21.47
C GLY A 13 -4.64 0.65 -20.15
N TYR A 14 -3.94 0.67 -19.03
CA TYR A 14 -4.57 0.58 -17.71
C TYR A 14 -5.07 1.94 -17.24
N ASP A 15 -6.24 1.97 -16.62
CA ASP A 15 -6.69 3.14 -15.86
C ASP A 15 -5.94 3.21 -14.53
N VAL A 16 -5.35 4.38 -14.24
CA VAL A 16 -4.51 4.57 -13.06
C VAL A 16 -4.98 5.74 -12.24
N HIS A 17 -5.43 5.47 -11.02
CA HIS A 17 -5.74 6.49 -10.02
C HIS A 17 -4.60 6.57 -9.01
N ARG A 18 -4.08 7.78 -8.78
CA ARG A 18 -2.98 8.02 -7.84
C ARG A 18 -3.49 8.69 -6.57
N ILE A 19 -3.13 8.13 -5.44
CA ILE A 19 -3.42 8.69 -4.12
C ILE A 19 -2.12 9.18 -3.51
N GLU A 20 -1.91 10.49 -3.52
CA GLU A 20 -0.73 11.15 -2.94
C GLU A 20 -0.97 11.43 -1.46
N VAL A 21 -0.80 10.41 -0.61
CA VAL A 21 -1.13 10.48 0.83
C VAL A 21 -0.46 11.64 1.54
N ALA A 22 0.75 12.03 1.11
CA ALA A 22 1.47 13.18 1.68
C ALA A 22 0.77 14.55 1.44
N GLN A 23 -0.15 14.63 0.49
CA GLN A 23 -0.90 15.85 0.16
C GLN A 23 -2.29 15.87 0.79
N LEU A 24 -2.72 14.77 1.41
CA LEU A 24 -4.03 14.67 2.04
C LEU A 24 -4.00 15.22 3.47
N ALA A 25 -4.94 16.11 3.78
CA ALA A 25 -5.14 16.62 5.12
C ALA A 25 -6.30 15.88 5.77
N PHE A 26 -6.02 14.98 6.71
CA PHE A 26 -7.04 14.21 7.43
C PHE A 26 -6.63 13.99 8.89
N PRO A 27 -7.59 13.89 9.82
CA PRO A 27 -7.31 13.59 11.22
C PRO A 27 -6.90 12.13 11.40
N LEU A 28 -6.00 11.87 12.34
CA LEU A 28 -5.72 10.49 12.79
C LEU A 28 -6.87 10.01 13.69
N LEU A 29 -7.17 8.72 13.64
CA LEU A 29 -8.09 8.07 14.57
C LEU A 29 -7.55 8.16 16.00
N ARG A 30 -8.40 8.54 16.95
CA ARG A 30 -8.03 8.71 18.35
C ARG A 30 -8.74 7.75 19.30
N THR A 31 -9.92 7.27 18.90
CA THR A 31 -10.73 6.40 19.74
C THR A 31 -11.25 5.21 18.93
N GLN A 32 -11.66 4.16 19.64
CA GLN A 32 -12.34 3.02 19.02
C GLN A 32 -13.65 3.44 18.35
N ALA A 33 -14.39 4.36 18.95
CA ALA A 33 -15.62 4.89 18.37
C ALA A 33 -15.38 5.59 17.02
N ASP A 34 -14.28 6.37 16.91
CA ASP A 34 -13.90 6.99 15.63
C ASP A 34 -13.65 5.93 14.55
N PHE A 35 -13.00 4.82 14.92
CA PHE A 35 -12.73 3.73 13.98
C PHE A 35 -14.01 2.98 13.57
N GLU A 36 -14.89 2.65 14.52
CA GLU A 36 -16.05 1.80 14.28
C GLU A 36 -17.23 2.54 13.65
N THR A 37 -17.49 3.76 14.08
CA THR A 37 -18.73 4.50 13.73
C THR A 37 -18.52 5.93 13.27
N GLY A 38 -17.29 6.44 13.38
CA GLY A 38 -16.97 7.81 12.93
C GLY A 38 -17.17 8.00 11.42
N ALA A 39 -17.53 9.20 11.00
CA ALA A 39 -17.62 9.54 9.58
C ALA A 39 -16.24 9.50 8.92
N LEU A 40 -16.18 9.07 7.66
CA LEU A 40 -14.96 9.20 6.85
C LEU A 40 -14.71 10.68 6.57
N PRO A 41 -13.49 11.20 6.80
CA PRO A 41 -13.15 12.58 6.45
C PRO A 41 -13.43 12.87 4.97
N PRO A 42 -13.97 14.07 4.62
CA PRO A 42 -14.32 14.41 3.24
C PRO A 42 -13.16 14.23 2.25
N GLU A 43 -11.93 14.54 2.68
CA GLU A 43 -10.71 14.43 1.88
C GLU A 43 -10.33 12.98 1.56
N LEU A 44 -10.89 12.02 2.28
CA LEU A 44 -10.66 10.59 2.08
C LEU A 44 -11.77 9.88 1.33
N VAL A 45 -12.86 10.55 0.98
CA VAL A 45 -13.98 9.95 0.24
C VAL A 45 -13.52 9.44 -1.12
N GLN A 46 -12.97 10.34 -1.96
CA GLN A 46 -12.47 9.96 -3.28
C GLN A 46 -11.34 8.92 -3.21
N PRO A 47 -10.28 9.06 -2.37
CA PRO A 47 -9.29 8.00 -2.17
C PRO A 47 -9.88 6.65 -1.77
N SER A 48 -10.92 6.63 -0.95
CA SER A 48 -11.60 5.38 -0.57
C SER A 48 -12.37 4.75 -1.73
N GLU A 49 -13.00 5.56 -2.57
CA GLU A 49 -13.66 5.09 -3.80
C GLU A 49 -12.65 4.55 -4.80
N ASP A 50 -11.51 5.22 -4.99
CA ASP A 50 -10.42 4.76 -5.84
C ASP A 50 -9.87 3.40 -5.39
N LEU A 51 -9.70 3.21 -4.07
CA LEU A 51 -9.31 1.91 -3.50
C LEU A 51 -10.39 0.83 -3.73
N ARG A 52 -11.68 1.18 -3.66
CA ARG A 52 -12.78 0.23 -3.95
C ARG A 52 -12.83 -0.15 -5.42
N TRP A 53 -12.57 0.81 -6.30
CA TRP A 53 -12.60 0.63 -7.74
C TRP A 53 -11.42 -0.22 -8.23
N ALA A 54 -10.21 0.00 -7.73
CA ALA A 54 -9.00 -0.63 -8.23
C ALA A 54 -8.98 -2.16 -7.99
N GLN A 55 -8.56 -2.90 -9.01
CA GLN A 55 -8.35 -4.35 -8.95
C GLN A 55 -6.93 -4.74 -8.53
N HIS A 56 -5.97 -3.85 -8.80
CA HIS A 56 -4.57 -3.99 -8.39
C HIS A 56 -4.12 -2.74 -7.65
N TRP A 57 -3.46 -2.92 -6.52
CA TRP A 57 -2.97 -1.84 -5.67
C TRP A 57 -1.45 -1.82 -5.61
N VAL A 58 -0.87 -0.65 -5.80
CA VAL A 58 0.57 -0.45 -5.62
C VAL A 58 0.81 0.51 -4.46
N PHE A 59 1.38 -0.02 -3.38
CA PHE A 59 1.76 0.74 -2.20
C PHE A 59 3.23 1.08 -2.28
N LEU A 60 3.56 2.37 -2.38
CA LEU A 60 4.94 2.83 -2.46
C LEU A 60 5.24 3.76 -1.28
N PHE A 61 6.20 3.38 -0.44
CA PHE A 61 6.58 4.18 0.72
C PHE A 61 8.05 3.96 1.14
N PRO A 62 8.67 4.97 1.80
CA PRO A 62 9.98 4.80 2.40
C PRO A 62 9.86 4.00 3.71
N LEU A 63 10.87 3.18 3.99
CA LEU A 63 10.98 2.48 5.27
C LEU A 63 11.47 3.46 6.35
N TRP A 64 10.63 3.74 7.33
CA TRP A 64 10.99 4.53 8.51
C TRP A 64 10.86 3.68 9.76
N HIS A 65 11.94 3.63 10.55
CA HIS A 65 11.96 2.83 11.79
C HIS A 65 11.46 1.38 11.62
N GLY A 66 11.80 0.76 10.47
CA GLY A 66 11.46 -0.63 10.20
C GLY A 66 10.05 -0.88 9.67
N THR A 67 9.23 0.17 9.48
CA THR A 67 7.85 0.08 9.00
C THR A 67 7.51 1.25 8.06
N MET A 68 6.24 1.39 7.70
CA MET A 68 5.72 2.50 6.91
C MET A 68 5.66 3.81 7.71
N PRO A 69 5.68 4.99 7.05
CA PRO A 69 5.48 6.27 7.71
C PRO A 69 4.14 6.35 8.47
N ALA A 70 4.11 7.09 9.59
CA ALA A 70 2.92 7.22 10.43
C ALA A 70 1.71 7.78 9.68
N LEU A 71 1.91 8.78 8.81
CA LEU A 71 0.84 9.34 7.98
C LEU A 71 0.24 8.28 7.05
N PHE A 72 1.08 7.45 6.43
CA PHE A 72 0.61 6.37 5.56
C PHE A 72 -0.17 5.31 6.36
N LYS A 73 0.30 4.96 7.55
CA LYS A 73 -0.43 4.06 8.46
C LYS A 73 -1.78 4.66 8.87
N GLY A 74 -1.81 5.94 9.22
CA GLY A 74 -3.05 6.66 9.56
C GLY A 74 -4.06 6.69 8.40
N PHE A 75 -3.59 6.90 7.17
CA PHE A 75 -4.42 6.79 5.96
C PHE A 75 -5.03 5.39 5.83
N LEU A 76 -4.24 4.34 5.99
CA LEU A 76 -4.74 2.97 5.92
C LEU A 76 -5.75 2.66 7.04
N GLU A 77 -5.53 3.17 8.25
CA GLU A 77 -6.50 3.01 9.35
C GLU A 77 -7.83 3.69 9.04
N GLN A 78 -7.80 4.87 8.45
CA GLN A 78 -9.01 5.56 8.01
C GLN A 78 -9.71 4.82 6.86
N ALA A 79 -8.96 4.27 5.89
CA ALA A 79 -9.52 3.59 4.73
C ALA A 79 -10.07 2.19 5.08
N PHE A 80 -9.37 1.43 5.96
CA PHE A 80 -9.71 0.04 6.28
C PHE A 80 -10.69 -0.10 7.45
N ARG A 81 -11.63 0.82 7.58
CA ARG A 81 -12.69 0.74 8.60
C ARG A 81 -13.64 -0.43 8.35
N PRO A 82 -14.48 -0.81 9.35
CA PRO A 82 -15.54 -1.80 9.16
C PRO A 82 -16.42 -1.49 7.94
N GLY A 83 -16.76 -2.51 7.16
CA GLY A 83 -17.53 -2.37 5.92
C GLY A 83 -16.69 -1.99 4.67
N PHE A 84 -15.38 -1.71 4.80
CA PHE A 84 -14.47 -1.52 3.67
C PHE A 84 -13.69 -2.79 3.34
N ALA A 85 -12.86 -3.24 4.27
CA ALA A 85 -11.98 -4.40 4.09
C ALA A 85 -12.65 -5.71 4.52
N MET A 86 -13.49 -5.63 5.56
CA MET A 86 -14.16 -6.76 6.16
C MET A 86 -15.55 -6.39 6.66
N GLU A 87 -16.41 -7.38 6.66
CA GLU A 87 -17.72 -7.34 7.30
C GLU A 87 -17.76 -8.40 8.41
N TYR A 88 -18.04 -7.95 9.63
CA TYR A 88 -18.13 -8.86 10.77
C TYR A 88 -19.48 -9.58 10.79
N ASN A 89 -19.43 -10.91 10.79
CA ASN A 89 -20.62 -11.73 10.97
C ASN A 89 -20.72 -12.14 12.46
N PRO A 90 -21.85 -11.88 13.16
CA PRO A 90 -22.02 -12.25 14.56
C PRO A 90 -21.87 -13.77 14.83
N LYS A 91 -22.02 -14.61 13.81
CA LYS A 91 -22.00 -16.07 13.91
C LYS A 91 -20.80 -16.76 13.28
N GLY A 92 -19.76 -16.03 12.86
CA GLY A 92 -18.64 -16.66 12.14
C GLY A 92 -17.44 -15.78 11.86
N PHE A 93 -16.58 -16.29 11.00
CA PHE A 93 -15.41 -15.54 10.54
C PHE A 93 -15.80 -14.31 9.73
N PRO A 94 -15.02 -13.21 9.80
CA PRO A 94 -15.27 -12.01 9.01
C PRO A 94 -15.30 -12.33 7.51
N ARG A 95 -16.25 -11.75 6.79
CA ARG A 95 -16.29 -11.81 5.32
C ARG A 95 -15.26 -10.84 4.76
N ARG A 96 -14.38 -11.34 3.91
CA ARG A 96 -13.33 -10.57 3.22
C ARG A 96 -13.93 -9.84 2.04
N LEU A 97 -13.93 -8.51 2.08
CA LEU A 97 -14.57 -7.69 1.04
C LEU A 97 -13.63 -7.33 -0.11
N LEU A 98 -12.33 -7.56 0.04
CA LEU A 98 -11.31 -7.24 -0.96
C LEU A 98 -10.76 -8.47 -1.69
N ALA A 99 -11.47 -9.59 -1.61
CA ALA A 99 -11.10 -10.80 -2.35
C ALA A 99 -11.15 -10.57 -3.88
N GLY A 100 -10.22 -11.21 -4.61
CA GLY A 100 -10.09 -11.04 -6.06
C GLY A 100 -9.19 -9.89 -6.50
N ARG A 101 -8.67 -9.09 -5.56
CA ARG A 101 -7.69 -8.03 -5.82
C ARG A 101 -6.28 -8.54 -5.59
N SER A 102 -5.31 -7.91 -6.26
CA SER A 102 -3.89 -8.14 -6.06
C SER A 102 -3.19 -6.88 -5.59
N ALA A 103 -1.96 -7.01 -5.06
CA ALA A 103 -1.19 -5.85 -4.63
C ALA A 103 0.31 -6.03 -4.85
N ARG A 104 1.01 -4.90 -5.00
CA ARG A 104 2.46 -4.79 -4.91
C ARG A 104 2.85 -3.83 -3.80
N ILE A 105 3.77 -4.26 -2.94
CA ILE A 105 4.36 -3.42 -1.89
C ILE A 105 5.77 -3.03 -2.35
N VAL A 106 5.98 -1.75 -2.57
CA VAL A 106 7.25 -1.17 -3.02
C VAL A 106 7.84 -0.36 -1.87
N VAL A 107 8.99 -0.78 -1.36
CA VAL A 107 9.62 -0.14 -0.20
C VAL A 107 11.02 0.33 -0.55
N THR A 108 11.28 1.60 -0.31
CA THR A 108 12.62 2.18 -0.44
C THR A 108 13.26 2.35 0.94
N MET A 109 14.57 2.10 1.06
CA MET A 109 15.27 2.19 2.34
C MET A 109 16.74 2.57 2.18
N GLY A 110 17.32 3.23 3.19
CA GLY A 110 18.73 3.57 3.22
C GLY A 110 19.65 2.37 3.50
N MET A 111 19.15 1.36 4.24
CA MET A 111 19.93 0.14 4.52
C MET A 111 19.89 -0.86 3.37
N PRO A 112 20.79 -1.86 3.32
CA PRO A 112 20.68 -2.97 2.37
C PRO A 112 19.38 -3.75 2.56
N ALA A 113 18.65 -4.02 1.48
CA ALA A 113 17.37 -4.75 1.52
C ALA A 113 17.49 -6.16 2.12
N LEU A 114 18.62 -6.85 1.86
CA LEU A 114 18.90 -8.16 2.48
C LEU A 114 19.04 -8.07 4.00
N MET A 115 19.69 -7.01 4.51
CA MET A 115 19.78 -6.77 5.95
C MET A 115 18.39 -6.55 6.57
N TYR A 116 17.54 -5.75 5.93
CA TYR A 116 16.17 -5.58 6.39
C TYR A 116 15.39 -6.91 6.37
N ARG A 117 15.53 -7.70 5.30
CA ARG A 117 14.82 -8.98 5.15
C ARG A 117 15.26 -10.04 6.14
N TRP A 118 16.56 -10.23 6.33
CA TRP A 118 17.09 -11.35 7.08
C TRP A 118 17.41 -11.01 8.54
N TYR A 119 18.08 -9.88 8.79
CA TYR A 119 18.45 -9.50 10.16
C TYR A 119 17.27 -8.89 10.92
N PHE A 120 16.55 -7.94 10.31
CA PHE A 120 15.37 -7.31 10.92
C PHE A 120 14.06 -8.06 10.65
N GLY A 121 14.07 -9.19 9.96
CA GLY A 121 12.90 -10.03 9.71
C GLY A 121 11.81 -9.41 8.85
N ALA A 122 12.00 -8.20 8.32
CA ALA A 122 11.02 -7.43 7.53
C ALA A 122 9.64 -7.33 8.20
N TYR A 123 9.59 -7.28 9.53
CA TYR A 123 8.33 -7.39 10.29
C TYR A 123 7.30 -6.32 9.93
N GLY A 124 7.73 -5.08 9.63
CA GLY A 124 6.81 -4.02 9.22
C GLY A 124 6.08 -4.34 7.91
N VAL A 125 6.80 -4.81 6.91
CA VAL A 125 6.22 -5.20 5.60
C VAL A 125 5.40 -6.48 5.74
N ARG A 126 5.91 -7.49 6.43
CA ARG A 126 5.16 -8.74 6.71
C ARG A 126 3.89 -8.51 7.52
N GLY A 127 3.93 -7.59 8.49
CA GLY A 127 2.75 -7.19 9.26
C GLY A 127 1.70 -6.55 8.36
N PHE A 128 2.10 -5.63 7.49
CA PHE A 128 1.21 -5.01 6.52
C PHE A 128 0.61 -6.04 5.55
N GLU A 129 1.44 -6.89 4.96
CA GLU A 129 1.00 -7.95 4.06
C GLU A 129 0.00 -8.91 4.72
N ARG A 130 0.35 -9.46 5.89
CA ARG A 130 -0.44 -10.52 6.53
C ARG A 130 -1.67 -9.98 7.25
N SER A 131 -1.47 -8.95 8.08
CA SER A 131 -2.49 -8.48 9.01
C SER A 131 -3.47 -7.48 8.41
N MET A 132 -3.12 -6.84 7.29
CA MET A 132 -4.03 -5.94 6.59
C MET A 132 -4.47 -6.51 5.24
N LEU A 133 -3.56 -6.69 4.29
CA LEU A 133 -3.91 -7.02 2.91
C LEU A 133 -4.43 -8.46 2.76
N SER A 134 -3.64 -9.45 3.18
CA SER A 134 -4.05 -10.86 3.10
C SER A 134 -5.26 -11.16 3.96
N PHE A 135 -5.36 -10.52 5.13
CA PHE A 135 -6.51 -10.68 6.02
C PHE A 135 -7.79 -10.14 5.37
N ALA A 136 -7.71 -9.03 4.63
CA ALA A 136 -8.81 -8.47 3.84
C ALA A 136 -9.15 -9.27 2.58
N GLY A 137 -8.32 -10.24 2.20
CA GLY A 137 -8.55 -11.12 1.04
C GLY A 137 -7.74 -10.80 -0.21
N ILE A 138 -6.86 -9.78 -0.16
CA ILE A 138 -6.03 -9.40 -1.31
C ILE A 138 -4.96 -10.46 -1.54
N LYS A 139 -4.93 -11.04 -2.72
CA LYS A 139 -3.94 -12.01 -3.20
C LYS A 139 -3.95 -12.07 -4.74
N PRO A 140 -2.79 -12.23 -5.42
CA PRO A 140 -1.43 -12.30 -4.84
C PRO A 140 -0.92 -10.96 -4.35
N ILE A 141 0.05 -10.98 -3.40
CA ILE A 141 0.79 -9.81 -2.96
C ILE A 141 2.26 -10.02 -3.33
N ARG A 142 2.86 -9.01 -3.97
CA ARG A 142 4.26 -9.02 -4.37
C ARG A 142 5.03 -7.94 -3.63
N GLU A 143 6.27 -8.22 -3.28
CA GLU A 143 7.17 -7.27 -2.60
C GLU A 143 8.32 -6.86 -3.51
N SER A 144 8.65 -5.58 -3.50
CA SER A 144 9.85 -5.00 -4.12
C SER A 144 10.58 -4.12 -3.10
N LEU A 145 11.74 -4.58 -2.65
CA LEU A 145 12.52 -3.91 -1.61
C LEU A 145 13.77 -3.27 -2.23
N TYR A 146 13.85 -1.96 -2.22
CA TYR A 146 14.91 -1.16 -2.81
C TYR A 146 15.79 -0.55 -1.70
N GLY A 147 16.89 -1.24 -1.41
CA GLY A 147 17.87 -0.83 -0.40
C GLY A 147 18.99 0.04 -0.96
N LEU A 148 19.67 0.80 -0.07
CA LEU A 148 20.76 1.70 -0.43
C LEU A 148 20.29 2.80 -1.39
N THR A 149 19.26 3.55 -1.00
CA THR A 149 18.68 4.65 -1.82
C THR A 149 19.66 5.77 -2.14
N PHE A 150 20.78 5.86 -1.41
CA PHE A 150 21.92 6.74 -1.70
C PHE A 150 22.89 6.18 -2.75
N ALA A 151 22.54 5.03 -3.34
CA ALA A 151 23.34 4.38 -4.38
C ALA A 151 23.51 5.25 -5.63
N ASP A 152 24.41 4.82 -6.50
CA ASP A 152 24.74 5.47 -7.74
C ASP A 152 23.51 5.59 -8.69
N GLU A 153 23.64 6.48 -9.66
CA GLU A 153 22.60 6.76 -10.65
C GLU A 153 22.24 5.52 -11.49
N LYS A 154 23.21 4.68 -11.81
CA LYS A 154 23.00 3.45 -12.60
C LYS A 154 22.07 2.47 -11.88
N LYS A 155 22.22 2.35 -10.56
CA LYS A 155 21.33 1.49 -9.75
C LYS A 155 19.93 2.06 -9.68
N ARG A 156 19.78 3.38 -9.49
CA ARG A 156 18.48 4.06 -9.51
C ARG A 156 17.79 3.93 -10.85
N ALA A 157 18.51 4.07 -11.95
CA ALA A 157 17.97 3.88 -13.30
C ALA A 157 17.40 2.45 -13.51
N ARG A 158 18.11 1.43 -13.02
CA ARG A 158 17.59 0.04 -13.06
C ARG A 158 16.29 -0.14 -12.29
N TRP A 159 16.15 0.48 -11.12
CA TRP A 159 14.91 0.42 -10.35
C TRP A 159 13.74 1.14 -11.05
N LEU A 160 14.01 2.27 -11.69
CA LEU A 160 13.00 2.96 -12.48
C LEU A 160 12.55 2.12 -13.67
N GLU A 161 13.50 1.44 -14.33
CA GLU A 161 13.17 0.53 -15.42
C GLU A 161 12.38 -0.70 -14.96
N GLU A 162 12.69 -1.23 -13.79
CA GLU A 162 11.92 -2.30 -13.18
C GLU A 162 10.49 -1.86 -12.86
N MET A 163 10.32 -0.63 -12.33
CA MET A 163 8.99 -0.05 -12.08
C MET A 163 8.19 0.16 -13.36
N ARG A 164 8.82 0.58 -14.47
CA ARG A 164 8.14 0.66 -15.78
C ARG A 164 7.62 -0.70 -16.23
N ARG A 165 8.47 -1.74 -16.14
CA ARG A 165 8.06 -3.10 -16.50
C ARG A 165 6.91 -3.64 -15.64
N TYR A 166 6.86 -3.28 -14.36
CA TYR A 166 5.71 -3.62 -13.52
C TYR A 166 4.46 -2.87 -13.97
N GLY A 167 4.56 -1.58 -14.27
CA GLY A 167 3.45 -0.81 -14.81
C GLY A 167 2.91 -1.37 -16.13
N GLU A 168 3.79 -1.69 -17.08
CA GLU A 168 3.41 -2.29 -18.38
C GLU A 168 2.64 -3.61 -18.25
N ARG A 169 2.86 -4.35 -17.16
CA ARG A 169 2.20 -5.64 -16.89
C ARG A 169 0.96 -5.51 -16.01
N GLY A 170 0.70 -4.34 -15.46
CA GLY A 170 -0.34 -4.16 -14.43
C GLY A 170 -0.05 -4.95 -13.15
N ASP A 171 1.23 -4.95 -12.67
CA ASP A 171 1.78 -5.99 -11.79
C ASP A 171 2.43 -5.40 -10.52
#